data_12b4e69f4d3cf132b30c8881fe35e4e7
#
_entry.id   12b4e69f4d3cf132b30c8881fe35e4e7
#
_cell.length_a   1.000
_cell.length_b   1.000
_cell.length_c   1.000
_cell.angle_alpha   90.00
_cell.angle_beta   90.00
_cell.angle_gamma   90.00
#
_symmetry.space_group_name_H-M   'P 1'
#
loop_
_entity.id
_entity.type
_entity.pdbx_description
1 polymer ?
#
loop_
_entity_poly.entity_id
_entity_poly.type
_entity_poly.pdbx_seq_one_letter_code
_entity_poly.pdbx_strand_id
1 'polypeptide(L)'
;EKRFSIKFVDNFASKLAKSIQTYASWSTSSLKSGLTVVFCLIITAGLIIVSFLPPLDYLPDGNRNFVFARIIVPPGYNKESTVEISRAMERAAKPLWEAESDGPYGKPKISRFFFVAYSGGAFAGAATENPERVKEILPVLTKPIRSQPGARAFAQQASLFGRSVGGSR
;
A
#
# COMPACT_ATOMS: atom_id res chain seq x y z
N GLU A 1 -43.58 -16.42 37.58
CA GLU A 1 -42.50 -15.60 36.96
C GLU A 1 -43.11 -14.26 36.47
N LYS A 2 -42.84 -13.17 37.19
CA LYS A 2 -43.27 -11.80 36.77
C LYS A 2 -42.39 -11.42 35.58
N ARG A 3 -42.91 -11.48 34.33
CA ARG A 3 -42.27 -10.84 33.18
C ARG A 3 -42.23 -9.34 33.46
N PHE A 4 -41.04 -8.83 33.56
CA PHE A 4 -40.80 -7.39 33.63
C PHE A 4 -41.09 -6.79 32.25
N SER A 5 -42.33 -6.35 32.06
CA SER A 5 -42.77 -5.74 30.80
C SER A 5 -42.47 -4.24 30.89
N ILE A 6 -41.48 -3.82 30.09
CA ILE A 6 -41.23 -2.38 29.91
C ILE A 6 -42.19 -1.94 28.80
N LYS A 7 -43.27 -1.24 29.14
CA LYS A 7 -44.30 -0.76 28.21
C LYS A 7 -43.77 -0.09 26.97
N PHE A 8 -42.63 0.55 27.05
CA PHE A 8 -41.94 1.14 25.90
C PHE A 8 -41.43 0.10 24.91
N VAL A 9 -40.81 -0.97 25.43
CA VAL A 9 -40.26 -2.06 24.61
C VAL A 9 -41.38 -2.85 23.95
N ASP A 10 -42.47 -3.13 24.68
CA ASP A 10 -43.62 -3.87 24.13
C ASP A 10 -44.33 -3.05 23.04
N ASN A 11 -44.49 -1.73 23.23
CA ASN A 11 -45.07 -0.84 22.21
C ASN A 11 -44.16 -0.73 20.98
N PHE A 12 -42.85 -0.66 21.17
CA PHE A 12 -41.90 -0.64 20.07
C PHE A 12 -41.89 -1.97 19.30
N ALA A 13 -41.85 -3.09 20.03
CA ALA A 13 -41.84 -4.43 19.46
C ALA A 13 -43.16 -4.70 18.66
N SER A 14 -44.34 -4.26 19.18
CA SER A 14 -45.60 -4.43 18.49
C SER A 14 -45.71 -3.57 17.22
N LYS A 15 -45.18 -2.34 17.24
CA LYS A 15 -45.10 -1.49 16.03
C LYS A 15 -44.15 -2.09 15.00
N LEU A 16 -42.99 -2.58 15.39
CA LEU A 16 -42.04 -3.28 14.52
C LEU A 16 -42.67 -4.53 13.90
N ALA A 17 -43.31 -5.36 14.71
CA ALA A 17 -43.97 -6.58 14.23
C ALA A 17 -45.05 -6.26 13.18
N LYS A 18 -45.89 -5.24 13.44
CA LYS A 18 -46.90 -4.78 12.47
C LYS A 18 -46.26 -4.26 11.18
N SER A 19 -45.21 -3.48 11.26
CA SER A 19 -44.48 -2.97 10.09
C SER A 19 -43.90 -4.10 9.24
N ILE A 20 -43.24 -5.06 9.90
CA ILE A 20 -42.69 -6.25 9.22
C ILE A 20 -43.78 -7.07 8.56
N GLN A 21 -44.92 -7.28 9.23
CA GLN A 21 -46.05 -8.06 8.73
C GLN A 21 -46.70 -7.37 7.54
N THR A 22 -46.87 -6.06 7.57
CA THR A 22 -47.39 -5.26 6.46
C THR A 22 -46.44 -5.29 5.27
N TYR A 23 -45.16 -5.17 5.50
CA TYR A 23 -44.14 -5.23 4.45
C TYR A 23 -44.08 -6.63 3.82
N ALA A 24 -44.10 -7.68 4.63
CA ALA A 24 -44.10 -9.04 4.16
C ALA A 24 -45.35 -9.37 3.31
N SER A 25 -46.53 -8.95 3.75
CA SER A 25 -47.76 -9.15 2.99
C SER A 25 -47.77 -8.38 1.67
N TRP A 26 -47.24 -7.15 1.67
CA TRP A 26 -47.07 -6.36 0.45
C TRP A 26 -46.06 -7.00 -0.52
N SER A 27 -44.93 -7.45 -0.02
CA SER A 27 -43.88 -8.09 -0.81
C SER A 27 -44.35 -9.37 -1.51
N THR A 28 -45.26 -10.12 -0.90
CA THR A 28 -45.82 -11.40 -1.44
C THR A 28 -47.08 -11.21 -2.21
N SER A 29 -47.69 -10.03 -2.23
CA SER A 29 -49.01 -9.77 -2.85
C SER A 29 -48.98 -9.76 -4.37
N SER A 30 -47.85 -9.46 -5.01
CA SER A 30 -47.72 -9.36 -6.46
C SER A 30 -46.31 -9.68 -6.94
N LEU A 31 -46.16 -10.27 -8.13
CA LEU A 31 -44.85 -10.46 -8.78
C LEU A 31 -44.06 -9.15 -8.93
N LYS A 32 -44.73 -8.04 -9.16
CA LYS A 32 -44.10 -6.72 -9.30
C LYS A 32 -43.50 -6.26 -7.97
N SER A 33 -44.22 -6.44 -6.86
CA SER A 33 -43.70 -6.06 -5.53
C SER A 33 -42.56 -6.97 -5.11
N GLY A 34 -42.60 -8.26 -5.39
CA GLY A 34 -41.48 -9.19 -5.15
C GLY A 34 -40.24 -8.82 -5.94
N LEU A 35 -40.38 -8.49 -7.24
CA LEU A 35 -39.27 -8.00 -8.06
C LEU A 35 -38.65 -6.71 -7.51
N THR A 36 -39.46 -5.78 -7.02
CA THR A 36 -38.99 -4.54 -6.42
C THR A 36 -38.13 -4.82 -5.16
N VAL A 37 -38.56 -5.76 -4.31
CA VAL A 37 -37.80 -6.15 -3.11
C VAL A 37 -36.47 -6.78 -3.49
N VAL A 38 -36.46 -7.71 -4.46
CA VAL A 38 -35.22 -8.33 -4.94
C VAL A 38 -34.27 -7.28 -5.51
N PHE A 39 -34.78 -6.33 -6.29
CA PHE A 39 -33.97 -5.25 -6.85
C PHE A 39 -33.35 -4.36 -5.76
N CYS A 40 -34.14 -3.98 -4.74
CA CYS A 40 -33.64 -3.25 -3.60
C CYS A 40 -32.56 -4.01 -2.82
N LEU A 41 -32.71 -5.32 -2.64
CA LEU A 41 -31.71 -6.16 -1.98
C LEU A 41 -30.41 -6.22 -2.78
N ILE A 42 -30.49 -6.35 -4.11
CA ILE A 42 -29.31 -6.34 -4.99
C ILE A 42 -28.56 -5.00 -4.89
N ILE A 43 -29.30 -3.89 -4.94
CA ILE A 43 -28.70 -2.55 -4.79
C ILE A 43 -28.02 -2.41 -3.42
N THR A 44 -28.71 -2.81 -2.36
CA THR A 44 -28.16 -2.72 -0.99
C THR A 44 -26.92 -3.57 -0.85
N ALA A 45 -26.94 -4.81 -1.36
CA ALA A 45 -25.77 -5.68 -1.38
C ALA A 45 -24.60 -5.08 -2.18
N GLY A 46 -24.90 -4.48 -3.33
CA GLY A 46 -23.90 -3.77 -4.15
C GLY A 46 -23.26 -2.59 -3.42
N LEU A 47 -24.06 -1.77 -2.74
CA LEU A 47 -23.57 -0.66 -1.94
C LEU A 47 -22.70 -1.12 -0.78
N ILE A 48 -23.06 -2.22 -0.12
CA ILE A 48 -22.25 -2.81 0.95
C ILE A 48 -20.91 -3.29 0.38
N ILE A 49 -20.92 -4.01 -0.74
CA ILE A 49 -19.68 -4.48 -1.39
C ILE A 49 -18.79 -3.30 -1.74
N VAL A 50 -19.33 -2.25 -2.36
CA VAL A 50 -18.55 -1.02 -2.70
C VAL A 50 -17.99 -0.35 -1.44
N SER A 51 -18.75 -0.34 -0.34
CA SER A 51 -18.30 0.24 0.94
C SER A 51 -17.14 -0.53 1.59
N PHE A 52 -17.06 -1.84 1.33
CA PHE A 52 -15.98 -2.69 1.82
C PHE A 52 -14.79 -2.80 0.85
N LEU A 53 -14.93 -2.27 -0.38
CA LEU A 53 -13.78 -2.14 -1.26
C LEU A 53 -12.75 -1.23 -0.58
N PRO A 54 -11.47 -1.67 -0.50
CA PRO A 54 -10.44 -0.80 0.04
C PRO A 54 -10.43 0.50 -0.75
N PRO A 55 -10.27 1.64 -0.09
CA PRO A 55 -10.18 2.92 -0.79
C PRO A 55 -9.08 2.79 -1.84
N LEU A 56 -9.46 2.94 -3.10
CA LEU A 56 -8.49 3.16 -4.16
C LEU A 56 -7.69 4.39 -3.72
N ASP A 57 -6.41 4.22 -3.53
CA ASP A 57 -5.50 5.31 -3.18
C ASP A 57 -5.51 6.33 -4.33
N TYR A 58 -6.48 7.24 -4.29
CA TYR A 58 -6.53 8.40 -5.20
C TYR A 58 -5.52 9.48 -4.80
N LEU A 59 -4.82 9.29 -3.68
CA LEU A 59 -3.72 10.17 -3.34
C LEU A 59 -2.55 9.81 -4.25
N PRO A 60 -2.13 10.72 -5.13
CA PRO A 60 -0.91 10.51 -5.88
C PRO A 60 0.20 10.19 -4.88
N ASP A 61 1.06 9.21 -5.21
CA ASP A 61 2.25 8.92 -4.43
C ASP A 61 2.87 10.26 -4.06
N GLY A 62 2.75 10.64 -2.77
CA GLY A 62 3.20 11.93 -2.32
C GLY A 62 4.64 12.08 -2.77
N ASN A 63 4.92 13.13 -3.50
CA ASN A 63 6.14 13.32 -4.29
C ASN A 63 7.34 13.54 -3.36
N ARG A 64 7.71 12.50 -2.60
CA ARG A 64 8.95 12.52 -1.82
C ARG A 64 10.12 12.35 -2.78
N ASN A 65 11.04 13.27 -2.67
CA ASN A 65 12.31 13.24 -3.41
C ASN A 65 13.25 12.13 -2.90
N PHE A 66 12.69 11.02 -2.41
CA PHE A 66 13.41 9.95 -1.75
C PHE A 66 12.98 8.58 -2.25
N VAL A 67 13.95 7.75 -2.60
CA VAL A 67 13.78 6.33 -2.92
C VAL A 67 14.57 5.49 -1.92
N PHE A 68 14.05 4.32 -1.59
CA PHE A 68 14.76 3.35 -0.79
C PHE A 68 14.76 1.99 -1.45
N ALA A 69 15.80 1.23 -1.21
CA ALA A 69 15.96 -0.14 -1.65
C ALA A 69 16.19 -1.05 -0.46
N ARG A 70 15.45 -2.14 -0.41
CA ARG A 70 15.71 -3.26 0.50
C ARG A 70 16.48 -4.32 -0.27
N ILE A 71 17.61 -4.72 0.28
CA ILE A 71 18.50 -5.71 -0.29
C ILE A 71 18.43 -6.95 0.60
N ILE A 72 18.08 -8.07 -0.01
CA ILE A 72 18.02 -9.37 0.64
C ILE A 72 19.19 -10.18 0.08
N VAL A 73 20.05 -10.64 0.97
CA VAL A 73 21.18 -11.49 0.64
C VAL A 73 20.91 -12.93 1.04
N PRO A 74 21.47 -13.93 0.33
CA PRO A 74 21.30 -15.34 0.69
C PRO A 74 21.93 -15.64 2.06
N PRO A 75 21.46 -16.72 2.72
CA PRO A 75 22.14 -17.25 3.89
C PRO A 75 23.61 -17.58 3.56
N GLY A 76 24.52 -17.20 4.46
CA GLY A 76 25.96 -17.41 4.26
C GLY A 76 26.73 -16.20 3.74
N TYR A 77 26.05 -15.11 3.37
CA TYR A 77 26.71 -13.84 3.12
C TYR A 77 27.23 -13.26 4.43
N ASN A 78 28.53 -12.97 4.45
CA ASN A 78 29.17 -12.30 5.57
C ASN A 78 29.11 -10.76 5.40
N LYS A 79 29.62 -10.05 6.40
CA LYS A 79 29.65 -8.58 6.35
C LYS A 79 30.48 -8.04 5.19
N GLU A 80 31.59 -8.72 4.86
CA GLU A 80 32.49 -8.33 3.77
C GLU A 80 31.78 -8.37 2.43
N SER A 81 31.02 -9.42 2.15
CA SER A 81 30.19 -9.53 0.93
C SER A 81 29.12 -8.43 0.86
N THR A 82 28.54 -8.06 2.00
CA THR A 82 27.57 -6.96 2.05
C THR A 82 28.23 -5.60 1.81
N VAL A 83 29.48 -5.41 2.28
CA VAL A 83 30.26 -4.22 1.99
C VAL A 83 30.63 -4.13 0.51
N GLU A 84 30.91 -5.23 -0.17
CA GLU A 84 31.12 -5.23 -1.62
C GLU A 84 29.89 -4.76 -2.39
N ILE A 85 28.70 -5.18 -1.97
CA ILE A 85 27.44 -4.69 -2.54
C ILE A 85 27.33 -3.18 -2.33
N SER A 86 27.66 -2.67 -1.13
CA SER A 86 27.61 -1.23 -0.86
C SER A 86 28.56 -0.44 -1.75
N ARG A 87 29.79 -0.93 -1.92
CA ARG A 87 30.78 -0.31 -2.82
C ARG A 87 30.34 -0.32 -4.29
N ALA A 88 29.67 -1.38 -4.72
CA ALA A 88 29.11 -1.45 -6.08
C ALA A 88 27.98 -0.42 -6.29
N MET A 89 27.13 -0.25 -5.29
CA MET A 89 26.07 0.77 -5.34
C MET A 89 26.65 2.19 -5.27
N GLU A 90 27.61 2.42 -4.41
CA GLU A 90 28.31 3.71 -4.30
C GLU A 90 28.96 4.09 -5.63
N ARG A 91 29.70 3.18 -6.26
CA ARG A 91 30.28 3.42 -7.60
C ARG A 91 29.24 3.77 -8.65
N ALA A 92 28.05 3.19 -8.57
CA ALA A 92 26.96 3.49 -9.49
C ALA A 92 26.26 4.83 -9.17
N ALA A 93 26.22 5.23 -7.91
CA ALA A 93 25.60 6.48 -7.45
C ALA A 93 26.57 7.67 -7.54
N LYS A 94 27.86 7.46 -7.40
CA LYS A 94 28.90 8.50 -7.34
C LYS A 94 28.85 9.51 -8.49
N PRO A 95 28.71 9.11 -9.78
CA PRO A 95 28.65 10.06 -10.88
C PRO A 95 27.42 10.99 -10.84
N LEU A 96 26.33 10.55 -10.16
CA LEU A 96 25.10 11.36 -10.00
C LEU A 96 25.17 12.23 -8.75
N TRP A 97 25.94 11.84 -7.76
CA TRP A 97 26.12 12.57 -6.51
C TRP A 97 27.15 13.70 -6.66
N GLU A 98 28.26 13.47 -7.39
CA GLU A 98 29.28 14.47 -7.65
C GLU A 98 28.91 15.44 -8.79
N ALA A 99 27.80 15.22 -9.48
CA ALA A 99 27.35 16.10 -10.56
C ALA A 99 26.93 17.46 -10.01
N GLU A 100 27.30 18.55 -10.68
CA GLU A 100 26.86 19.90 -10.34
C GLU A 100 25.38 20.15 -10.71
N SER A 101 24.89 19.48 -11.74
CA SER A 101 23.53 19.53 -12.23
C SER A 101 22.99 18.12 -12.46
N ASP A 102 21.97 17.95 -13.28
CA ASP A 102 21.49 16.64 -13.70
C ASP A 102 22.66 15.79 -14.22
N GLY A 103 22.82 14.62 -13.65
CA GLY A 103 23.95 13.75 -13.86
C GLY A 103 24.04 13.12 -15.26
N PRO A 104 25.03 12.24 -15.50
CA PRO A 104 25.25 11.57 -16.78
C PRO A 104 23.95 10.98 -17.33
N TYR A 105 23.77 11.11 -18.65
CA TYR A 105 22.58 10.64 -19.38
C TYR A 105 21.25 11.27 -18.94
N GLY A 106 21.30 12.52 -18.46
CA GLY A 106 20.12 13.28 -18.05
C GLY A 106 19.43 12.73 -16.79
N LYS A 107 20.08 11.87 -16.01
CA LYS A 107 19.55 11.40 -14.74
C LYS A 107 19.63 12.50 -13.67
N PRO A 108 18.65 12.54 -12.73
CA PRO A 108 18.64 13.55 -11.70
C PRO A 108 19.82 13.40 -10.74
N LYS A 109 20.34 14.55 -10.28
CA LYS A 109 21.39 14.60 -9.27
C LYS A 109 20.94 13.98 -7.96
N ILE A 110 21.81 13.18 -7.35
CA ILE A 110 21.59 12.63 -6.02
C ILE A 110 22.11 13.65 -4.99
N SER A 111 21.22 14.16 -4.15
CA SER A 111 21.56 15.09 -3.07
C SER A 111 22.02 14.38 -1.81
N ARG A 112 21.50 13.17 -1.55
CA ARG A 112 21.85 12.35 -0.37
C ARG A 112 21.82 10.89 -0.77
N PHE A 113 22.79 10.13 -0.28
CA PHE A 113 22.86 8.68 -0.42
C PHE A 113 23.24 8.06 0.93
N PHE A 114 22.63 6.94 1.28
CA PHE A 114 23.04 6.15 2.43
C PHE A 114 22.92 4.66 2.16
N PHE A 115 23.69 3.89 2.88
CA PHE A 115 23.66 2.44 2.88
C PHE A 115 23.81 1.93 4.31
N VAL A 116 22.94 1.02 4.73
CA VAL A 116 22.96 0.41 6.06
C VAL A 116 22.92 -1.10 5.91
N ALA A 117 24.00 -1.76 6.32
CA ALA A 117 24.06 -3.21 6.35
C ALA A 117 23.64 -3.76 7.71
N TYR A 118 22.88 -4.86 7.70
CA TYR A 118 22.51 -5.60 8.90
C TYR A 118 22.64 -7.11 8.64
N SER A 119 22.49 -7.91 9.69
CA SER A 119 22.53 -9.38 9.54
C SER A 119 21.38 -9.88 8.65
N GLY A 120 21.71 -10.42 7.49
CA GLY A 120 20.75 -10.94 6.51
C GLY A 120 20.30 -9.97 5.42
N GLY A 121 20.89 -8.77 5.33
CA GLY A 121 20.58 -7.83 4.25
C GLY A 121 21.11 -6.44 4.41
N ALA A 122 20.56 -5.53 3.62
CA ALA A 122 20.89 -4.12 3.71
C ALA A 122 19.73 -3.24 3.28
N PHE A 123 19.80 -1.97 3.70
CA PHE A 123 18.97 -0.89 3.18
C PHE A 123 19.86 0.14 2.50
N ALA A 124 19.40 0.62 1.36
CA ALA A 124 20.00 1.76 0.68
C ALA A 124 18.93 2.79 0.39
N GLY A 125 19.31 4.05 0.39
CA GLY A 125 18.40 5.10 0.01
C GLY A 125 19.10 6.24 -0.68
N ALA A 126 18.38 6.93 -1.54
CA ALA A 126 18.86 8.10 -2.25
C ALA A 126 17.75 9.15 -2.34
N ALA A 127 18.14 10.41 -2.19
CA ALA A 127 17.29 11.56 -2.42
C ALA A 127 17.79 12.36 -3.63
N THR A 128 16.87 12.96 -4.37
CA THR A 128 17.17 13.87 -5.47
C THR A 128 16.80 15.30 -5.11
N GLU A 129 17.31 16.25 -5.86
CA GLU A 129 16.86 17.65 -5.77
C GLU A 129 15.47 17.80 -6.41
N ASN A 130 15.20 17.07 -7.50
CA ASN A 130 13.93 17.09 -8.21
C ASN A 130 13.04 15.88 -7.82
N PRO A 131 11.95 16.11 -7.07
CA PRO A 131 11.05 15.04 -6.63
C PRO A 131 10.35 14.29 -7.77
N GLU A 132 10.05 14.95 -8.88
CA GLU A 132 9.31 14.35 -10.00
C GLU A 132 10.11 13.27 -10.72
N ARG A 133 11.44 13.42 -10.70
CA ARG A 133 12.36 12.55 -11.40
C ARG A 133 13.02 11.49 -10.52
N VAL A 134 12.65 11.43 -9.25
CA VAL A 134 13.26 10.51 -8.28
C VAL A 134 13.14 9.03 -8.69
N LYS A 135 12.09 8.65 -9.42
CA LYS A 135 11.91 7.28 -9.93
C LYS A 135 13.02 6.85 -10.90
N GLU A 136 13.66 7.79 -11.56
CA GLU A 136 14.75 7.52 -12.51
C GLU A 136 16.02 7.00 -11.79
N ILE A 137 16.12 7.18 -10.47
CA ILE A 137 17.23 6.63 -9.66
C ILE A 137 17.02 5.17 -9.28
N LEU A 138 15.79 4.64 -9.33
CA LEU A 138 15.51 3.25 -8.97
C LEU A 138 16.46 2.23 -9.65
N PRO A 139 16.76 2.35 -10.96
CA PRO A 139 17.71 1.46 -11.61
C PRO A 139 19.14 1.59 -11.08
N VAL A 140 19.53 2.76 -10.60
CA VAL A 140 20.87 3.00 -10.04
C VAL A 140 21.07 2.18 -8.75
N LEU A 141 20.00 2.08 -7.94
CA LEU A 141 20.01 1.30 -6.71
C LEU A 141 19.85 -0.21 -6.94
N THR A 142 19.24 -0.64 -8.04
CA THR A 142 18.92 -2.07 -8.26
C THR A 142 19.88 -2.78 -9.20
N LYS A 143 20.41 -2.09 -10.23
CA LYS A 143 21.31 -2.71 -11.22
C LYS A 143 22.59 -3.34 -10.62
N PRO A 144 23.31 -2.68 -9.70
CA PRO A 144 24.52 -3.23 -9.12
C PRO A 144 24.29 -4.54 -8.36
N ILE A 145 23.08 -4.74 -7.85
CA ILE A 145 22.74 -5.92 -7.05
C ILE A 145 22.40 -7.11 -7.93
N ARG A 146 21.87 -6.86 -9.14
CA ARG A 146 21.57 -7.93 -10.10
C ARG A 146 22.79 -8.70 -10.57
N SER A 147 23.97 -8.11 -10.47
CA SER A 147 25.23 -8.78 -10.78
C SER A 147 25.74 -9.68 -9.64
N GLN A 148 25.13 -9.62 -8.47
CA GLN A 148 25.53 -10.43 -7.31
C GLN A 148 24.72 -11.72 -7.25
N PRO A 149 25.36 -12.90 -7.21
CA PRO A 149 24.65 -14.19 -7.20
C PRO A 149 23.73 -14.33 -5.99
N GLY A 150 22.46 -14.61 -6.24
CA GLY A 150 21.46 -14.87 -5.19
C GLY A 150 20.96 -13.64 -4.43
N ALA A 151 21.58 -12.46 -4.57
CA ALA A 151 21.08 -11.23 -3.95
C ALA A 151 19.88 -10.67 -4.72
N ARG A 152 18.91 -10.12 -4.00
CA ARG A 152 17.71 -9.47 -4.56
C ARG A 152 17.56 -8.08 -4.00
N ALA A 153 17.16 -7.13 -4.84
CA ALA A 153 16.83 -5.79 -4.43
C ALA A 153 15.43 -5.41 -4.85
N PHE A 154 14.70 -4.81 -3.93
CA PHE A 154 13.41 -4.19 -4.15
C PHE A 154 13.56 -2.70 -3.84
N ALA A 155 13.38 -1.87 -4.85
CA ALA A 155 13.47 -0.43 -4.69
C ALA A 155 12.14 0.23 -5.03
N GLN A 156 11.77 1.22 -4.23
CA GLN A 156 10.54 1.98 -4.42
C GLN A 156 10.71 3.42 -3.94
N GLN A 157 9.90 4.30 -4.47
CA GLN A 157 9.79 5.67 -3.98
C GLN A 157 9.10 5.68 -2.62
N ALA A 158 9.58 6.49 -1.68
CA ALA A 158 8.93 6.66 -0.40
C ALA A 158 7.59 7.39 -0.60
N SER A 159 6.49 6.76 -0.21
CA SER A 159 5.17 7.39 -0.17
C SER A 159 5.05 8.29 1.06
N LEU A 160 4.37 9.43 0.91
CA LEU A 160 4.05 10.31 2.06
C LEU A 160 3.02 9.67 3.00
N PHE A 161 2.13 8.86 2.45
CA PHE A 161 1.02 8.25 3.15
C PHE A 161 1.04 6.72 3.09
N GLY A 162 2.10 6.15 2.53
CA GLY A 162 2.22 4.71 2.35
C GLY A 162 2.33 3.97 3.67
N ARG A 163 1.55 2.91 3.81
CA ARG A 163 1.79 1.88 4.81
C ARG A 163 3.25 1.46 4.72
N SER A 164 3.94 1.57 5.82
CA SER A 164 5.25 0.95 6.01
C SER A 164 5.20 -0.48 5.45
N VAL A 165 6.01 -0.77 4.44
CA VAL A 165 6.20 -2.13 3.92
C VAL A 165 6.93 -2.95 5.00
N GLY A 166 6.18 -3.43 5.97
CA GLY A 166 6.70 -4.12 7.13
C GLY A 166 5.65 -4.95 7.87
N GLY A 167 4.52 -5.20 7.26
CA GLY A 167 3.45 -5.99 7.85
C GLY A 167 2.99 -7.09 6.93
N SER A 168 3.81 -8.13 6.72
CA SER A 168 3.25 -9.43 6.35
C SER A 168 2.84 -10.14 7.63
N ARG A 169 1.59 -10.46 7.75
CA ARG A 169 1.16 -11.64 8.48
C ARG A 169 1.33 -12.84 7.57
#